data_9e79a0f1438e06057610ebc5765dcfdf
#
_entry.id   9e79a0f1438e06057610ebc5765dcfdf
#
_cell.length_a   1.000
_cell.length_b   1.000
_cell.length_c   1.000
_cell.angle_alpha   90.00
_cell.angle_beta   90.00
_cell.angle_gamma   90.00
#
_symmetry.space_group_name_H-M   'P 1'
#
loop_
_entity.id
_entity.type
_entity.pdbx_description
1 polymer ?
#
loop_
_entity_poly.entity_id
_entity_poly.type
_entity_poly.pdbx_seq_one_letter_code
_entity_poly.pdbx_strand_id
1 'polypeptide(L)'
;LGEPSPLPQIVHGEPDVLVRGRALHLTYGEFSAKFAESTKGAPFLADPVIVKAEPGSAPAPQADPSCDVLAWAHNETSTGVMVPVERPAGATADQLVVIDATSGAGGLPVDIRQADAYYFAPQKSFAADGGLFLALLSPAALERVAELAAASDR
;
A
#
# COMPACT_ATOMS: atom_id res chain seq x y z
N LEU A 1 -12.27 -18.81 -29.99
CA LEU A 1 -12.59 -18.19 -28.70
C LEU A 1 -11.60 -18.77 -27.71
N GLY A 2 -10.50 -18.03 -27.41
CA GLY A 2 -9.50 -18.42 -26.42
C GLY A 2 -10.12 -18.35 -25.04
N GLU A 3 -9.75 -19.28 -24.16
CA GLU A 3 -10.12 -19.25 -22.76
C GLU A 3 -9.59 -17.95 -22.12
N PRO A 4 -10.37 -17.29 -21.25
CA PRO A 4 -9.88 -16.14 -20.53
C PRO A 4 -8.70 -16.59 -19.65
N SER A 5 -7.57 -15.89 -19.76
CA SER A 5 -6.44 -16.06 -18.85
C SER A 5 -6.95 -16.01 -17.40
N PRO A 6 -6.55 -16.95 -16.53
CA PRO A 6 -6.95 -16.87 -15.13
C PRO A 6 -6.47 -15.55 -14.56
N LEU A 7 -7.42 -14.76 -14.04
CA LEU A 7 -7.08 -13.56 -13.27
C LEU A 7 -6.15 -13.99 -12.14
N PRO A 8 -5.06 -13.25 -11.88
CA PRO A 8 -4.22 -13.55 -10.74
C PRO A 8 -5.09 -13.59 -9.48
N GLN A 9 -5.06 -14.69 -8.77
CA GLN A 9 -5.73 -14.80 -7.49
C GLN A 9 -5.04 -13.83 -6.55
N ILE A 10 -5.73 -12.73 -6.21
CA ILE A 10 -5.27 -11.80 -5.20
C ILE A 10 -5.39 -12.53 -3.85
N VAL A 11 -4.30 -13.14 -3.46
CA VAL A 11 -4.16 -13.75 -2.13
C VAL A 11 -4.00 -12.61 -1.15
N HIS A 12 -4.99 -12.44 -0.29
CA HIS A 12 -4.97 -11.62 0.93
C HIS A 12 -4.03 -10.42 0.92
N GLY A 13 -4.56 -9.27 0.58
CA GLY A 13 -4.08 -7.88 0.72
C GLY A 13 -2.70 -7.57 1.28
N GLU A 14 -1.68 -8.29 0.86
CA GLU A 14 -0.31 -8.05 1.30
C GLU A 14 0.40 -7.13 0.29
N PRO A 15 0.92 -5.99 0.73
CA PRO A 15 1.56 -4.98 -0.11
C PRO A 15 2.87 -5.45 -0.74
N ASP A 16 3.44 -6.52 -0.25
CA ASP A 16 4.69 -7.13 -0.71
C ASP A 16 4.63 -7.61 -2.16
N VAL A 17 3.44 -7.84 -2.71
CA VAL A 17 3.26 -8.17 -4.15
C VAL A 17 3.66 -7.04 -5.10
N LEU A 18 3.87 -5.82 -4.60
CA LEU A 18 4.32 -4.66 -5.38
C LEU A 18 5.77 -4.28 -5.09
N VAL A 19 6.39 -4.85 -4.05
CA VAL A 19 7.77 -4.54 -3.65
C VAL A 19 8.76 -5.43 -4.39
N ARG A 20 9.71 -4.82 -5.09
CA ARG A 20 10.82 -5.56 -5.71
C ARG A 20 11.92 -5.87 -4.72
N GLY A 21 12.31 -4.91 -3.91
CA GLY A 21 13.44 -5.00 -3.02
C GLY A 21 13.22 -4.45 -1.64
N ARG A 22 12.73 -3.21 -1.53
CA ARG A 22 12.54 -2.54 -0.24
C ARG A 22 11.40 -1.54 -0.27
N ALA A 23 10.61 -1.51 0.78
CA ALA A 23 9.60 -0.50 1.02
C ALA A 23 10.03 0.52 2.08
N LEU A 24 9.52 1.76 1.97
CA LEU A 24 9.47 2.72 3.06
C LEU A 24 8.07 2.72 3.63
N HIS A 25 7.94 2.63 4.95
CA HIS A 25 6.67 2.74 5.65
C HIS A 25 6.65 3.92 6.61
N LEU A 26 5.57 4.69 6.59
CA LEU A 26 5.25 5.65 7.65
C LEU A 26 4.46 4.91 8.73
N THR A 27 4.91 4.98 9.98
CA THR A 27 4.25 4.33 11.12
C THR A 27 3.87 5.35 12.19
N TYR A 28 2.60 5.39 12.56
CA TYR A 28 2.03 6.37 13.50
C TYR A 28 0.87 5.81 14.33
N GLY A 29 0.80 4.47 14.41
CA GLY A 29 -0.12 3.72 15.23
C GLY A 29 -0.01 2.23 14.98
N GLU A 30 -0.99 1.48 15.47
CA GLU A 30 -0.96 0.01 15.45
C GLU A 30 -1.11 -0.56 14.03
N PHE A 31 -2.04 0.00 13.22
CA PHE A 31 -2.32 -0.53 11.88
C PHE A 31 -1.21 -0.20 10.90
N SER A 32 -0.68 1.01 10.94
CA SER A 32 0.48 1.38 10.13
C SER A 32 1.74 0.58 10.49
N ALA A 33 1.91 0.21 11.77
CA ALA A 33 3.00 -0.68 12.20
C ALA A 33 2.79 -2.11 11.68
N LYS A 34 1.58 -2.67 11.76
CA LYS A 34 1.26 -3.99 11.18
C LYS A 34 1.46 -4.02 9.67
N PHE A 35 1.15 -2.94 8.97
CA PHE A 35 1.42 -2.79 7.56
C PHE A 35 2.92 -2.90 7.25
N ALA A 36 3.77 -2.26 8.05
CA ALA A 36 5.23 -2.38 7.92
C ALA A 36 5.74 -3.78 8.29
N GLU A 37 5.15 -4.43 9.29
CA GLU A 37 5.51 -5.78 9.73
C GLU A 37 5.23 -6.83 8.65
N SER A 38 4.15 -6.69 7.86
CA SER A 38 3.87 -7.62 6.76
C SER A 38 5.00 -7.63 5.73
N THR A 39 5.48 -6.44 5.35
CA THR A 39 6.63 -6.31 4.43
C THR A 39 7.92 -6.87 5.06
N LYS A 40 8.16 -6.60 6.35
CA LYS A 40 9.33 -7.11 7.07
C LYS A 40 9.34 -8.64 7.19
N GLY A 41 8.16 -9.25 7.26
CA GLY A 41 8.01 -10.70 7.34
C GLY A 41 8.30 -11.43 6.02
N ALA A 42 8.37 -10.73 4.90
CA ALA A 42 8.59 -11.32 3.58
C ALA A 42 10.07 -11.72 3.40
N PRO A 43 10.41 -13.02 3.31
CA PRO A 43 11.81 -13.49 3.36
C PRO A 43 12.63 -13.12 2.11
N PHE A 44 11.99 -12.64 1.08
CA PHE A 44 12.59 -12.27 -0.21
C PHE A 44 12.79 -10.75 -0.35
N LEU A 45 12.40 -9.96 0.65
CA LEU A 45 12.57 -8.51 0.67
C LEU A 45 13.67 -8.10 1.65
N ALA A 46 14.31 -6.96 1.38
CA ALA A 46 15.14 -6.29 2.37
C ALA A 46 14.26 -5.67 3.46
N ASP A 47 14.80 -5.56 4.68
CA ASP A 47 14.10 -4.90 5.78
C ASP A 47 13.60 -3.51 5.36
N PRO A 48 12.34 -3.16 5.63
CA PRO A 48 11.78 -1.88 5.24
C PRO A 48 12.45 -0.72 5.98
N VAL A 49 12.47 0.44 5.32
CA VAL A 49 12.75 1.71 5.99
C VAL A 49 11.49 2.13 6.75
N ILE A 50 11.61 2.37 8.05
CA ILE A 50 10.49 2.78 8.88
C ILE A 50 10.70 4.22 9.36
N VAL A 51 9.77 5.10 9.00
CA VAL A 51 9.71 6.48 9.49
C VAL A 51 8.58 6.57 10.50
N LYS A 52 8.94 6.69 11.77
CA LYS A 52 8.00 6.62 12.88
C LYS A 52 7.68 8.00 13.44
N ALA A 53 6.43 8.22 13.84
CA ALA A 53 6.01 9.35 14.66
C ALA A 53 5.41 8.88 15.98
N GLU A 54 5.33 9.81 16.94
CA GLU A 54 4.65 9.58 18.21
C GLU A 54 3.13 9.48 18.02
N PRO A 55 2.41 8.71 18.86
CA PRO A 55 0.96 8.60 18.80
C PRO A 55 0.27 9.97 18.78
N GLY A 56 -0.70 10.14 17.86
CA GLY A 56 -1.41 11.40 17.68
C GLY A 56 -0.73 12.37 16.70
N SER A 57 0.41 11.98 16.12
CA SER A 57 1.08 12.69 15.02
C SER A 57 1.45 11.71 13.90
N ALA A 58 1.83 12.21 12.74
CA ALA A 58 2.30 11.40 11.63
C ALA A 58 3.49 12.04 10.93
N PRO A 59 4.41 11.24 10.35
CA PRO A 59 5.45 11.76 9.47
C PRO A 59 4.80 12.29 8.18
N ALA A 60 5.41 13.31 7.59
CA ALA A 60 5.05 13.70 6.23
C ALA A 60 5.44 12.61 5.21
N PRO A 61 4.63 12.40 4.15
CA PRO A 61 5.04 11.55 3.04
C PRO A 61 6.37 12.00 2.45
N GLN A 62 7.30 11.05 2.29
CA GLN A 62 8.65 11.34 1.81
C GLN A 62 9.17 10.20 0.91
N ALA A 63 10.09 10.52 0.03
CA ALA A 63 10.78 9.57 -0.81
C ALA A 63 12.11 9.14 -0.17
N ASP A 64 12.50 7.89 -0.41
CA ASP A 64 13.81 7.35 -0.08
C ASP A 64 14.35 6.62 -1.33
N PRO A 65 15.50 7.01 -1.89
CA PRO A 65 16.04 6.41 -3.12
C PRO A 65 16.43 4.94 -2.99
N SER A 66 16.52 4.40 -1.77
CA SER A 66 16.79 2.98 -1.52
C SER A 66 15.53 2.12 -1.57
N CYS A 67 14.35 2.73 -1.68
CA CYS A 67 13.06 2.05 -1.67
C CYS A 67 12.38 2.15 -3.03
N ASP A 68 11.70 1.09 -3.44
CA ASP A 68 10.90 1.05 -4.67
C ASP A 68 9.38 1.15 -4.40
N VAL A 69 8.99 1.10 -3.13
CA VAL A 69 7.63 1.36 -2.66
C VAL A 69 7.64 2.34 -1.49
N LEU A 70 6.69 3.28 -1.52
CA LEU A 70 6.42 4.26 -0.47
C LEU A 70 5.01 3.99 0.06
N ALA A 71 4.89 3.57 1.32
CA ALA A 71 3.67 2.99 1.86
C ALA A 71 3.22 3.63 3.17
N TRP A 72 1.91 3.90 3.29
CA TRP A 72 1.31 4.36 4.55
C TRP A 72 -0.19 4.12 4.60
N ALA A 73 -0.76 4.21 5.80
CA ALA A 73 -2.21 4.18 5.99
C ALA A 73 -2.82 5.56 5.71
N HIS A 74 -3.93 5.64 4.98
CA HIS A 74 -4.66 6.89 4.79
C HIS A 74 -5.25 7.40 6.11
N ASN A 75 -5.75 6.47 6.93
CA ASN A 75 -6.25 6.73 8.27
C ASN A 75 -5.73 5.67 9.24
N GLU A 76 -5.13 6.12 10.33
CA GLU A 76 -4.71 5.26 11.44
C GLU A 76 -5.79 5.24 12.51
N THR A 77 -6.58 4.18 12.54
CA THR A 77 -7.75 4.08 13.42
C THR A 77 -7.37 4.06 14.90
N SER A 78 -6.22 3.49 15.25
CA SER A 78 -5.78 3.35 16.65
C SER A 78 -5.44 4.69 17.31
N THR A 79 -5.05 5.70 16.52
CA THR A 79 -4.66 7.03 17.02
C THR A 79 -5.53 8.15 16.48
N GLY A 80 -6.41 7.87 15.51
CA GLY A 80 -7.27 8.87 14.88
C GLY A 80 -6.53 9.85 13.96
N VAL A 81 -5.36 9.46 13.46
CA VAL A 81 -4.50 10.32 12.62
C VAL A 81 -4.69 9.99 11.15
N MET A 82 -4.90 11.01 10.33
CA MET A 82 -4.94 10.92 8.87
C MET A 82 -3.64 11.43 8.27
N VAL A 83 -3.14 10.74 7.24
CA VAL A 83 -2.04 11.21 6.39
C VAL A 83 -2.58 11.41 4.97
N PRO A 84 -2.39 12.59 4.35
CA PRO A 84 -2.82 12.83 2.99
C PRO A 84 -2.25 11.81 1.99
N VAL A 85 -3.04 11.48 0.97
CA VAL A 85 -2.57 10.68 -0.16
C VAL A 85 -2.00 11.64 -1.19
N GLU A 86 -0.71 11.86 -1.09
CA GLU A 86 0.05 12.75 -1.98
C GLU A 86 1.36 12.08 -2.36
N ARG A 87 1.66 12.02 -3.65
CA ARG A 87 2.96 11.51 -4.11
C ARG A 87 4.07 12.39 -3.57
N PRO A 88 5.03 11.82 -2.81
CA PRO A 88 6.08 12.61 -2.19
C PRO A 88 6.93 13.37 -3.20
N ALA A 89 7.31 14.59 -2.85
CA ALA A 89 8.27 15.35 -3.64
C ALA A 89 9.59 14.57 -3.77
N GLY A 90 10.12 14.47 -4.99
CA GLY A 90 11.34 13.70 -5.26
C GLY A 90 11.12 12.20 -5.49
N ALA A 91 9.90 11.70 -5.37
CA ALA A 91 9.60 10.32 -5.77
C ALA A 91 9.80 10.14 -7.27
N THR A 92 10.51 9.09 -7.65
CA THR A 92 10.76 8.75 -9.06
C THR A 92 9.59 7.98 -9.67
N ALA A 93 9.57 7.84 -11.00
CA ALA A 93 8.55 7.05 -11.69
C ALA A 93 8.58 5.55 -11.32
N ASP A 94 9.73 5.04 -10.89
CA ASP A 94 9.90 3.64 -10.47
C ASP A 94 9.43 3.38 -9.03
N GLN A 95 9.19 4.42 -8.25
CA GLN A 95 8.67 4.29 -6.89
C GLN A 95 7.16 4.29 -6.90
N LEU A 96 6.55 3.21 -6.43
CA LEU A 96 5.09 3.11 -6.32
C LEU A 96 4.62 3.64 -4.97
N VAL A 97 3.52 4.39 -4.98
CA VAL A 97 2.82 4.85 -3.78
C VAL A 97 1.70 3.87 -3.45
N VAL A 98 1.80 3.21 -2.30
CA VAL A 98 0.87 2.17 -1.86
C VAL A 98 0.16 2.62 -0.58
N ILE A 99 -1.16 2.67 -0.64
CA ILE A 99 -2.00 3.22 0.43
C ILE A 99 -2.93 2.16 1.01
N ASP A 100 -2.76 1.89 2.29
CA ASP A 100 -3.78 1.20 3.07
C ASP A 100 -4.92 2.20 3.39
N ALA A 101 -6.02 2.03 2.70
CA ALA A 101 -7.19 2.87 2.85
C ALA A 101 -8.34 2.16 3.59
N THR A 102 -8.04 1.08 4.31
CA THR A 102 -9.05 0.23 4.96
C THR A 102 -10.08 1.02 5.75
N SER A 103 -9.67 2.03 6.50
CA SER A 103 -10.59 2.89 7.25
C SER A 103 -10.71 4.32 6.69
N GLY A 104 -9.97 4.66 5.64
CA GLY A 104 -10.00 5.98 5.01
C GLY A 104 -10.93 6.07 3.80
N ALA A 105 -11.02 4.98 3.03
CA ALA A 105 -11.82 4.94 1.80
C ALA A 105 -13.31 5.19 2.08
N GLY A 106 -13.90 6.10 1.30
CA GLY A 106 -15.30 6.50 1.44
C GLY A 106 -15.57 7.50 2.59
N GLY A 107 -14.59 7.72 3.49
CA GLY A 107 -14.72 8.67 4.60
C GLY A 107 -13.81 9.89 4.49
N LEU A 108 -12.71 9.78 3.75
CA LEU A 108 -11.74 10.84 3.59
C LEU A 108 -11.58 11.25 2.12
N PRO A 109 -11.29 12.53 1.84
CA PRO A 109 -11.03 12.99 0.49
C PRO A 109 -9.71 12.39 -0.03
N VAL A 110 -9.70 12.01 -1.32
CA VAL A 110 -8.52 11.46 -1.98
C VAL A 110 -8.49 11.90 -3.45
N ASP A 111 -7.31 12.30 -3.94
CA ASP A 111 -6.99 12.30 -5.35
C ASP A 111 -6.30 10.97 -5.68
N ILE A 112 -7.04 10.03 -6.24
CA ILE A 112 -6.55 8.68 -6.52
C ILE A 112 -5.34 8.66 -7.46
N ARG A 113 -5.11 9.70 -8.25
CA ARG A 113 -3.97 9.81 -9.16
C ARG A 113 -2.63 9.96 -8.43
N GLN A 114 -2.68 10.25 -7.13
CA GLN A 114 -1.49 10.37 -6.28
C GLN A 114 -0.99 9.01 -5.75
N ALA A 115 -1.79 7.95 -5.87
CA ALA A 115 -1.44 6.60 -5.46
C ALA A 115 -1.32 5.66 -6.67
N ASP A 116 -0.45 4.66 -6.55
CA ASP A 116 -0.33 3.57 -7.52
C ASP A 116 -1.15 2.35 -7.10
N ALA A 117 -1.29 2.14 -5.79
CA ALA A 117 -2.21 1.18 -5.22
C ALA A 117 -2.95 1.81 -4.04
N TYR A 118 -4.27 1.75 -4.09
CA TYR A 118 -5.16 2.22 -3.04
C TYR A 118 -6.15 1.10 -2.74
N TYR A 119 -6.00 0.44 -1.59
CA TYR A 119 -6.81 -0.74 -1.27
C TYR A 119 -7.61 -0.56 0.01
N PHE A 120 -8.75 -1.21 0.08
CA PHE A 120 -9.65 -1.16 1.22
C PHE A 120 -10.62 -2.34 1.25
N ALA A 121 -11.23 -2.54 2.41
CA ALA A 121 -12.37 -3.42 2.59
C ALA A 121 -13.62 -2.59 2.88
N PRO A 122 -14.76 -2.84 2.20
CA PRO A 122 -15.94 -1.97 2.28
C PRO A 122 -16.72 -2.06 3.61
N GLN A 123 -16.30 -2.88 4.54
CA GLN A 123 -16.92 -3.05 5.87
C GLN A 123 -16.73 -1.85 6.82
N LYS A 124 -16.02 -0.81 6.40
CA LYS A 124 -15.84 0.42 7.19
C LYS A 124 -16.80 1.49 6.72
N SER A 125 -16.35 2.54 6.08
CA SER A 125 -17.18 3.68 5.68
C SER A 125 -18.30 3.36 4.70
N PHE A 126 -18.16 2.28 3.90
CA PHE A 126 -19.24 1.84 2.99
C PHE A 126 -20.32 0.98 3.66
N ALA A 127 -20.20 0.69 4.96
CA ALA A 127 -21.18 -0.06 5.76
C ALA A 127 -21.62 -1.41 5.14
N ALA A 128 -20.72 -2.05 4.39
CA ALA A 128 -20.97 -3.37 3.82
C ALA A 128 -20.57 -4.48 4.78
N ASP A 129 -21.01 -5.70 4.51
CA ASP A 129 -20.51 -6.89 5.19
C ASP A 129 -19.02 -7.14 4.86
N GLY A 130 -18.33 -7.89 5.73
CA GLY A 130 -16.96 -8.32 5.48
C GLY A 130 -16.85 -9.36 4.36
N GLY A 131 -15.62 -9.64 3.92
CA GLY A 131 -15.33 -10.68 2.92
C GLY A 131 -15.03 -10.15 1.51
N LEU A 132 -15.09 -8.82 1.30
CA LEU A 132 -14.63 -8.18 0.07
C LEU A 132 -13.34 -7.40 0.32
N PHE A 133 -12.47 -7.45 -0.67
CA PHE A 133 -11.27 -6.63 -0.79
C PHE A 133 -11.31 -5.94 -2.14
N LEU A 134 -11.06 -4.63 -2.16
CA LEU A 134 -11.04 -3.80 -3.36
C LEU A 134 -9.68 -3.10 -3.45
N ALA A 135 -9.10 -3.09 -4.63
CA ALA A 135 -7.88 -2.35 -4.92
C ALA A 135 -8.03 -1.57 -6.23
N LEU A 136 -7.63 -0.31 -6.20
CA LEU A 136 -7.46 0.54 -7.37
C LEU A 136 -5.97 0.57 -7.68
N LEU A 137 -5.60 0.14 -8.87
CA LEU A 137 -4.20 0.03 -9.30
C LEU A 137 -3.93 0.95 -10.49
N SER A 138 -2.81 1.66 -10.46
CA SER A 138 -2.33 2.43 -11.60
C SER A 138 -1.79 1.49 -12.69
N PRO A 139 -1.63 1.95 -13.94
CA PRO A 139 -0.94 1.18 -14.98
C PRO A 139 0.46 0.72 -14.54
N ALA A 140 1.22 1.58 -13.86
CA ALA A 140 2.55 1.25 -13.36
C ALA A 140 2.53 0.13 -12.30
N ALA A 141 1.52 0.13 -11.42
CA ALA A 141 1.34 -0.96 -10.45
C ALA A 141 0.99 -2.28 -11.13
N LEU A 142 0.12 -2.25 -12.17
CA LEU A 142 -0.21 -3.45 -12.94
C LEU A 142 0.99 -4.02 -13.70
N GLU A 143 1.82 -3.16 -14.30
CA GLU A 143 3.07 -3.57 -14.93
C GLU A 143 4.02 -4.21 -13.92
N ARG A 144 4.17 -3.62 -12.74
CA ARG A 144 4.97 -4.16 -11.65
C ARG A 144 4.51 -5.56 -11.20
N VAL A 145 3.20 -5.76 -11.04
CA VAL A 145 2.62 -7.08 -10.70
C VAL A 145 2.96 -8.10 -11.78
N ALA A 146 2.82 -7.74 -13.06
CA ALA A 146 3.15 -8.64 -14.17
C ALA A 146 4.64 -9.00 -14.21
N GLU A 147 5.53 -8.03 -13.99
CA GLU A 147 6.99 -8.26 -13.90
C GLU A 147 7.35 -9.23 -12.77
N LEU A 148 6.82 -8.99 -11.57
CA LEU A 148 7.11 -9.81 -10.40
C LEU A 148 6.53 -11.22 -10.54
N ALA A 149 5.34 -11.36 -11.09
CA ALA A 149 4.76 -12.66 -11.38
C ALA A 149 5.56 -13.46 -12.40
N ALA A 150 6.12 -12.79 -13.43
CA ALA A 150 6.96 -13.44 -14.43
C ALA A 150 8.36 -13.83 -13.91
N ALA A 151 8.87 -13.09 -12.92
CA ALA A 151 10.20 -13.31 -12.33
C ALA A 151 10.19 -14.33 -11.18
N SER A 152 9.02 -14.71 -10.68
CA SER A 152 8.91 -15.61 -9.54
C SER A 152 8.22 -16.90 -9.90
N ASP A 153 8.81 -18.02 -9.48
CA ASP A 153 8.16 -19.34 -9.40
C ASP A 153 7.20 -19.42 -8.19
N ARG A 154 6.60 -18.29 -7.82
CA ARG A 154 5.75 -18.12 -6.62
C ARG A 154 4.31 -18.50 -6.87
#